data_f7732e84d42443607670b19f8c11af43
#
_entry.id   f7732e84d42443607670b19f8c11af43
#
_cell.length_a   1.000
_cell.length_b   1.000
_cell.length_c   1.000
_cell.angle_alpha   90.00
_cell.angle_beta   90.00
_cell.angle_gamma   90.00
#
_symmetry.space_group_name_H-M   'P 1'
#
loop_
_entity.id
_entity.type
_entity.pdbx_description
1 polymer ?
#
loop_
_entity_poly.entity_id
_entity_poly.type
_entity_poly.pdbx_seq_one_letter_code
_entity_poly.pdbx_strand_id
1 'polypeptide(L)'
;MKTNFWALILGGSSGLGLATAKKLASHGYHIIIVHRDRRSDMDTIENAFDGIRVFGNQLITLNADALNAEKRPIIISDIEHQLPKGHQIKVLVHSVAKGALKPMYSESNSTLTDTDFRITFDAMALSLYDWTKSLVAAKLFA
;
A
#
# COMPACT_ATOMS: atom_id res chain seq x y z
N MET A 1 -12.66 20.03 -10.93
CA MET A 1 -11.24 20.26 -11.25
C MET A 1 -10.49 18.95 -11.14
N LYS A 2 -9.79 18.51 -12.17
CA LYS A 2 -8.89 17.37 -12.05
C LYS A 2 -7.68 17.82 -11.23
N THR A 3 -7.43 17.17 -10.11
CA THR A 3 -6.25 17.46 -9.27
C THR A 3 -5.02 16.79 -9.87
N ASN A 4 -3.84 17.34 -9.62
CA ASN A 4 -2.56 16.69 -9.96
C ASN A 4 -2.06 15.82 -8.78
N PHE A 5 -2.92 15.55 -7.82
CA PHE A 5 -2.56 14.85 -6.59
C PHE A 5 -2.98 13.40 -6.59
N TRP A 6 -2.09 12.59 -6.09
CA TRP A 6 -2.25 11.15 -5.97
C TRP A 6 -2.26 10.72 -4.50
N ALA A 7 -2.99 9.66 -4.23
CA ALA A 7 -2.90 8.93 -2.98
C ALA A 7 -2.28 7.55 -3.25
N LEU A 8 -1.20 7.25 -2.57
CA LEU A 8 -0.54 5.94 -2.59
C LEU A 8 -1.06 5.11 -1.41
N ILE A 9 -1.67 3.98 -1.73
CA ILE A 9 -2.24 3.05 -0.76
C ILE A 9 -1.42 1.76 -0.77
N LEU A 10 -0.71 1.51 0.31
CA LEU A 10 -0.04 0.22 0.53
C LEU A 10 -1.04 -0.73 1.18
N GLY A 11 -1.42 -1.82 0.48
CA GLY A 11 -2.46 -2.74 0.92
C GLY A 11 -3.88 -2.28 0.55
N GLY A 12 -4.09 -1.87 -0.69
CA GLY A 12 -5.35 -1.28 -1.16
C GLY A 12 -6.31 -2.23 -1.89
N SER A 13 -6.04 -3.53 -1.95
CA SER A 13 -6.89 -4.48 -2.69
C SER A 13 -8.12 -4.97 -1.91
N SER A 14 -8.17 -4.75 -0.61
CA SER A 14 -9.27 -5.18 0.27
C SER A 14 -9.37 -4.33 1.53
N GLY A 15 -10.40 -4.58 2.33
CA GLY A 15 -10.57 -4.04 3.69
C GLY A 15 -10.50 -2.51 3.75
N LEU A 16 -9.84 -2.01 4.80
CA LEU A 16 -9.72 -0.57 5.06
C LEU A 16 -8.94 0.18 3.98
N GLY A 17 -7.90 -0.44 3.42
CA GLY A 17 -7.12 0.16 2.33
C GLY A 17 -7.97 0.40 1.08
N LEU A 18 -8.77 -0.57 0.67
CA LEU A 18 -9.70 -0.43 -0.46
C LEU A 18 -10.79 0.62 -0.19
N ALA A 19 -11.38 0.60 1.01
CA ALA A 19 -12.39 1.58 1.40
C ALA A 19 -11.83 3.00 1.39
N THR A 20 -10.61 3.18 1.89
CA THR A 20 -9.90 4.46 1.88
C THR A 20 -9.60 4.92 0.45
N ALA A 21 -9.13 4.00 -0.43
CA ALA A 21 -8.88 4.30 -1.83
C ALA A 21 -10.14 4.80 -2.54
N LYS A 22 -11.29 4.13 -2.35
CA LYS A 22 -12.57 4.55 -2.90
C LYS A 22 -13.00 5.93 -2.38
N LYS A 23 -12.81 6.18 -1.07
CA LYS A 23 -13.16 7.46 -0.47
C LYS A 23 -12.30 8.60 -1.02
N LEU A 24 -10.99 8.42 -1.13
CA LEU A 24 -10.09 9.41 -1.71
C LEU A 24 -10.38 9.66 -3.20
N ALA A 25 -10.67 8.60 -3.97
CA ALA A 25 -11.08 8.73 -5.37
C ALA A 25 -12.36 9.57 -5.52
N SER A 26 -13.35 9.37 -4.65
CA SER A 26 -14.59 10.17 -4.64
C SER A 26 -14.36 11.64 -4.32
N HIS A 27 -13.20 11.99 -3.76
CA HIS A 27 -12.78 13.38 -3.49
C HIS A 27 -11.77 13.92 -4.52
N GLY A 28 -11.64 13.26 -5.66
CA GLY A 28 -10.86 13.76 -6.79
C GLY A 28 -9.39 13.35 -6.82
N TYR A 29 -8.91 12.54 -5.87
CA TYR A 29 -7.55 12.01 -5.93
C TYR A 29 -7.41 10.95 -7.00
N HIS A 30 -6.31 10.98 -7.74
CA HIS A 30 -5.82 9.80 -8.46
C HIS A 30 -5.28 8.79 -7.47
N ILE A 31 -5.36 7.49 -7.78
CA ILE A 31 -5.04 6.43 -6.83
C ILE A 31 -3.92 5.55 -7.36
N ILE A 32 -2.95 5.26 -6.49
CA ILE A 32 -1.94 4.23 -6.69
C ILE A 32 -2.17 3.17 -5.62
N ILE A 33 -2.29 1.91 -6.02
CA ILE A 33 -2.42 0.78 -5.11
C ILE A 33 -1.22 -0.14 -5.29
N VAL A 34 -0.51 -0.40 -4.20
CA VAL A 34 0.44 -1.50 -4.10
C VAL A 34 -0.22 -2.59 -3.29
N HIS A 35 -0.35 -3.77 -3.87
CA HIS A 35 -1.05 -4.90 -3.26
C HIS A 35 -0.27 -6.20 -3.49
N ARG A 36 -0.54 -7.21 -2.69
CA ARG A 36 0.07 -8.53 -2.84
C ARG A 36 -1.02 -9.57 -2.80
N ASP A 37 -1.50 -9.93 -3.97
CA ASP A 37 -2.58 -10.90 -4.14
C ASP A 37 -2.15 -12.05 -5.05
N ARG A 38 -2.79 -13.20 -4.86
CA ARG A 38 -2.55 -14.37 -5.69
C ARG A 38 -3.17 -14.18 -7.06
N ARG A 39 -2.56 -14.77 -8.06
CA ARG A 39 -3.07 -14.73 -9.43
C ARG A 39 -4.51 -15.26 -9.56
N SER A 40 -4.86 -16.26 -8.75
CA SER A 40 -6.23 -16.82 -8.68
C SER A 40 -7.28 -15.81 -8.21
N ASP A 41 -6.88 -14.80 -7.46
CA ASP A 41 -7.80 -13.85 -6.83
C ASP A 41 -7.96 -12.56 -7.66
N MET A 42 -7.20 -12.43 -8.75
CA MET A 42 -7.12 -11.18 -9.52
C MET A 42 -8.45 -10.76 -10.13
N ASP A 43 -9.31 -11.69 -10.54
CA ASP A 43 -10.62 -11.32 -11.08
C ASP A 43 -11.50 -10.62 -10.04
N THR A 44 -11.49 -11.11 -8.79
CA THR A 44 -12.17 -10.48 -7.66
C THR A 44 -11.57 -9.12 -7.33
N ILE A 45 -10.24 -9.03 -7.35
CA ILE A 45 -9.49 -7.80 -7.06
C ILE A 45 -9.77 -6.74 -8.14
N GLU A 46 -9.76 -7.10 -9.41
CA GLU A 46 -10.08 -6.17 -10.51
C GLU A 46 -11.51 -5.65 -10.42
N ASN A 47 -12.48 -6.49 -10.08
CA ASN A 47 -13.85 -6.05 -9.81
C ASN A 47 -13.91 -5.03 -8.65
N ALA A 48 -13.09 -5.21 -7.61
CA ALA A 48 -13.01 -4.25 -6.52
C ALA A 48 -12.40 -2.91 -6.97
N PHE A 49 -11.42 -2.94 -7.87
CA PHE A 49 -10.79 -1.75 -8.46
C PHE A 49 -11.73 -0.99 -9.40
N ASP A 50 -12.66 -1.67 -10.06
CA ASP A 50 -13.71 -1.00 -10.84
C ASP A 50 -14.54 -0.05 -9.99
N GLY A 51 -14.74 -0.39 -8.71
CA GLY A 51 -15.37 0.51 -7.74
C GLY A 51 -14.58 1.79 -7.43
N ILE A 52 -13.31 1.88 -7.84
CA ILE A 52 -12.51 3.10 -7.81
C ILE A 52 -12.60 3.83 -9.15
N ARG A 53 -12.54 3.10 -10.26
CA ARG A 53 -12.58 3.65 -11.63
C ARG A 53 -13.87 4.41 -11.94
N VAL A 54 -14.98 4.07 -11.29
CA VAL A 54 -16.28 4.76 -11.49
C VAL A 54 -16.22 6.26 -11.19
N PHE A 55 -15.26 6.73 -10.39
CA PHE A 55 -15.09 8.16 -10.10
C PHE A 55 -14.36 8.92 -11.22
N GLY A 56 -13.87 8.24 -12.25
CA GLY A 56 -13.22 8.84 -13.42
C GLY A 56 -11.80 9.35 -13.19
N ASN A 57 -11.20 9.05 -12.05
CA ASN A 57 -9.80 9.35 -11.75
C ASN A 57 -8.87 8.26 -12.28
N GLN A 58 -7.58 8.59 -12.44
CA GLN A 58 -6.60 7.61 -12.84
C GLN A 58 -6.31 6.63 -11.70
N LEU A 59 -6.10 5.38 -12.05
CA LEU A 59 -5.74 4.30 -11.13
C LEU A 59 -4.50 3.57 -11.66
N ILE A 60 -3.46 3.49 -10.85
CA ILE A 60 -2.26 2.68 -11.05
C ILE A 60 -2.30 1.54 -10.04
N THR A 61 -2.12 0.31 -10.48
CA THR A 61 -2.06 -0.85 -9.60
C THR A 61 -0.76 -1.63 -9.81
N LEU A 62 -0.11 -1.98 -8.72
CA LEU A 62 1.15 -2.73 -8.72
C LEU A 62 1.02 -3.92 -7.78
N ASN A 63 1.04 -5.14 -8.35
CA ASN A 63 1.02 -6.37 -7.57
C ASN A 63 2.43 -6.72 -7.12
N ALA A 64 2.82 -6.22 -5.97
CA ALA A 64 4.14 -6.41 -5.39
C ALA A 64 4.09 -6.36 -3.86
N ASP A 65 5.08 -6.97 -3.20
CA ASP A 65 5.19 -6.96 -1.74
C ASP A 65 5.76 -5.61 -1.25
N ALA A 66 4.90 -4.76 -0.72
CA ALA A 66 5.27 -3.46 -0.16
C ALA A 66 6.18 -3.56 1.08
N LEU A 67 6.22 -4.72 1.76
CA LEU A 67 7.08 -4.97 2.92
C LEU A 67 8.48 -5.46 2.55
N ASN A 68 8.71 -5.79 1.29
CA ASN A 68 10.02 -6.21 0.82
C ASN A 68 10.91 -5.00 0.52
N ALA A 69 11.97 -4.83 1.33
CA ALA A 69 12.88 -3.69 1.22
C ALA A 69 13.62 -3.61 -0.13
N GLU A 70 13.91 -4.75 -0.75
CA GLU A 70 14.58 -4.79 -2.06
C GLU A 70 13.64 -4.43 -3.21
N LYS A 71 12.34 -4.70 -3.06
CA LYS A 71 11.33 -4.35 -4.06
C LYS A 71 10.89 -2.89 -3.98
N ARG A 72 11.02 -2.25 -2.84
CA ARG A 72 10.58 -0.84 -2.66
C ARG A 72 11.17 0.12 -3.68
N PRO A 73 12.50 0.14 -3.95
CA PRO A 73 13.05 1.02 -4.98
C PRO A 73 12.49 0.75 -6.38
N ILE A 74 12.23 -0.51 -6.70
CA ILE A 74 11.65 -0.91 -8.00
C ILE A 74 10.22 -0.38 -8.11
N ILE A 75 9.40 -0.57 -7.07
CA ILE A 75 8.02 -0.07 -7.02
C ILE A 75 8.00 1.46 -7.16
N ILE A 76 8.88 2.17 -6.47
CA ILE A 76 8.99 3.63 -6.54
C ILE A 76 9.39 4.08 -7.95
N SER A 77 10.33 3.40 -8.58
CA SER A 77 10.72 3.66 -9.97
C SER A 77 9.56 3.44 -10.94
N ASP A 78 8.78 2.37 -10.76
CA ASP A 78 7.60 2.09 -11.57
C ASP A 78 6.53 3.18 -11.41
N ILE A 79 6.33 3.65 -10.17
CA ILE A 79 5.41 4.77 -9.90
C ILE A 79 5.91 6.04 -10.61
N GLU A 80 7.18 6.37 -10.47
CA GLU A 80 7.78 7.57 -11.09
C GLU A 80 7.59 7.59 -12.60
N HIS A 81 7.78 6.44 -13.26
CA HIS A 81 7.60 6.33 -14.71
C HIS A 81 6.15 6.45 -15.16
N GLN A 82 5.19 6.09 -14.31
CA GLN A 82 3.76 6.13 -14.64
C GLN A 82 3.10 7.45 -14.25
N LEU A 83 3.68 8.22 -13.33
CA LEU A 83 3.14 9.52 -12.93
C LEU A 83 3.29 10.55 -14.05
N PRO A 84 2.21 11.25 -14.43
CA PRO A 84 2.32 12.34 -15.38
C PRO A 84 3.20 13.48 -14.84
N LYS A 85 3.86 14.20 -15.75
CA LYS A 85 4.71 15.34 -15.37
C LYS A 85 3.94 16.37 -14.56
N GLY A 86 4.49 16.77 -13.42
CA GLY A 86 3.90 17.75 -12.52
C GLY A 86 2.87 17.17 -11.55
N HIS A 87 2.64 15.85 -11.58
CA HIS A 87 1.82 15.17 -10.59
C HIS A 87 2.67 14.74 -9.39
N GLN A 88 2.06 14.73 -8.20
CA GLN A 88 2.73 14.40 -6.95
C GLN A 88 1.83 13.55 -6.05
N ILE A 89 2.47 12.72 -5.23
CA ILE A 89 1.79 11.99 -4.16
C ILE A 89 1.58 12.95 -2.99
N LYS A 90 0.36 13.13 -2.57
CA LYS A 90 0.00 13.98 -1.43
C LYS A 90 -0.41 13.18 -0.19
N VAL A 91 -0.84 11.96 -0.38
CA VAL A 91 -1.31 11.08 0.68
C VAL A 91 -0.61 9.73 0.55
N LEU A 92 -0.01 9.26 1.65
CA LEU A 92 0.47 7.89 1.81
C LEU A 92 -0.38 7.20 2.86
N VAL A 93 -1.02 6.09 2.49
CA VAL A 93 -1.80 5.25 3.40
C VAL A 93 -1.09 3.92 3.55
N HIS A 94 -0.65 3.63 4.76
CA HIS A 94 -0.03 2.36 5.11
C HIS A 94 -1.09 1.43 5.72
N SER A 95 -1.69 0.58 4.88
CA SER A 95 -2.76 -0.35 5.26
C SER A 95 -2.33 -1.80 5.11
N VAL A 96 -1.13 -2.11 5.58
CA VAL A 96 -0.58 -3.46 5.62
C VAL A 96 -0.36 -3.89 7.06
N ALA A 97 -0.66 -5.16 7.34
CA ALA A 97 -0.43 -5.75 8.64
C ALA A 97 0.29 -7.09 8.49
N LYS A 98 1.21 -7.34 9.39
CA LYS A 98 1.90 -8.61 9.50
C LYS A 98 2.30 -8.83 10.95
N GLY A 99 2.02 -10.02 11.47
CA GLY A 99 2.37 -10.37 12.83
C GLY A 99 2.07 -11.83 13.10
N ALA A 100 2.44 -12.30 14.27
CA ALA A 100 2.16 -13.65 14.74
C ALA A 100 1.00 -13.64 15.73
N LEU A 101 0.03 -14.51 15.52
CA LEU A 101 -1.11 -14.71 16.43
C LEU A 101 -0.85 -15.92 17.34
N LYS A 102 0.25 -15.85 18.09
CA LYS A 102 0.62 -16.87 19.08
C LYS A 102 0.26 -16.37 20.49
N PRO A 103 -0.06 -17.27 21.44
CA PRO A 103 -0.25 -16.88 22.82
C PRO A 103 1.07 -16.40 23.45
N MET A 104 0.98 -15.51 24.43
CA MET A 104 2.13 -15.09 25.22
C MET A 104 2.69 -16.24 26.08
N TYR A 105 1.81 -17.06 26.60
CA TYR A 105 2.12 -18.23 27.45
C TYR A 105 1.28 -19.44 27.02
N SER A 106 1.91 -20.62 26.99
CA SER A 106 1.24 -21.91 26.78
C SER A 106 2.15 -23.04 27.28
N GLU A 107 1.54 -24.08 27.86
CA GLU A 107 2.26 -25.28 28.23
C GLU A 107 2.46 -26.28 27.08
N SER A 108 1.65 -26.17 26.03
CA SER A 108 1.60 -27.14 24.93
C SER A 108 1.88 -26.57 23.53
N ASN A 109 1.80 -25.27 23.35
CA ASN A 109 1.95 -24.59 22.07
C ASN A 109 3.16 -23.65 22.05
N SER A 110 3.65 -23.34 20.85
CA SER A 110 4.63 -22.30 20.69
C SER A 110 4.08 -20.91 21.08
N THR A 111 4.90 -20.13 21.75
CA THR A 111 4.53 -18.81 22.26
C THR A 111 5.22 -17.70 21.49
N LEU A 112 4.74 -16.47 21.69
CA LEU A 112 5.38 -15.27 21.10
C LEU A 112 6.84 -15.16 21.55
N THR A 113 7.70 -14.87 20.57
CA THR A 113 9.12 -14.59 20.77
C THR A 113 9.43 -13.14 20.47
N ASP A 114 10.61 -12.68 20.82
CA ASP A 114 11.10 -11.35 20.42
C ASP A 114 11.22 -11.22 18.90
N THR A 115 11.53 -12.28 18.19
CA THR A 115 11.53 -12.31 16.72
C THR A 115 10.14 -12.05 16.15
N ASP A 116 9.09 -12.60 16.74
CA ASP A 116 7.71 -12.33 16.34
C ASP A 116 7.35 -10.85 16.51
N PHE A 117 7.77 -10.23 17.63
CA PHE A 117 7.60 -8.79 17.85
C PHE A 117 8.35 -7.95 16.82
N ARG A 118 9.59 -8.31 16.50
CA ARG A 118 10.41 -7.59 15.51
C ARG A 118 9.76 -7.62 14.12
N ILE A 119 9.26 -8.76 13.69
CA ILE A 119 8.54 -8.90 12.42
C ILE A 119 7.33 -7.95 12.37
N THR A 120 6.54 -7.91 13.43
CA THR A 120 5.38 -7.03 13.53
C THR A 120 5.78 -5.56 13.53
N PHE A 121 6.81 -5.19 14.30
CA PHE A 121 7.29 -3.82 14.40
C PHE A 121 7.87 -3.32 13.07
N ASP A 122 8.66 -4.14 12.39
CA ASP A 122 9.20 -3.83 11.07
C ASP A 122 8.08 -3.60 10.04
N ALA A 123 7.09 -4.48 10.02
CA ALA A 123 6.00 -4.43 9.05
C ALA A 123 5.03 -3.26 9.31
N MET A 124 4.68 -2.99 10.55
CA MET A 124 3.60 -2.08 10.92
C MET A 124 4.06 -0.70 11.39
N ALA A 125 5.33 -0.53 11.71
CA ALA A 125 5.89 0.75 12.13
C ALA A 125 7.03 1.22 11.23
N LEU A 126 8.14 0.49 11.16
CA LEU A 126 9.32 0.92 10.41
C LEU A 126 9.07 0.99 8.89
N SER A 127 8.25 0.12 8.36
CA SER A 127 7.87 0.15 6.93
C SER A 127 7.23 1.48 6.52
N LEU A 128 6.40 2.09 7.35
CA LEU A 128 5.84 3.42 7.07
C LEU A 128 6.92 4.49 6.99
N TYR A 129 7.86 4.47 7.92
CA TYR A 129 9.02 5.37 7.90
C TYR A 129 9.85 5.21 6.63
N ASP A 130 10.18 3.97 6.29
CA ASP A 130 11.00 3.67 5.12
C ASP A 130 10.33 4.10 3.80
N TRP A 131 9.02 3.87 3.66
CA TRP A 131 8.26 4.33 2.50
C TRP A 131 8.23 5.85 2.42
N THR A 132 7.96 6.53 3.52
CA THR A 132 7.94 8.00 3.58
C THR A 132 9.29 8.58 3.17
N LYS A 133 10.37 8.07 3.78
CA LYS A 133 11.75 8.49 3.46
C LYS A 133 12.08 8.28 1.98
N SER A 134 11.72 7.13 1.43
CA SER A 134 12.01 6.79 0.04
C SER A 134 11.24 7.68 -0.94
N LEU A 135 9.97 7.99 -0.68
CA LEU A 135 9.16 8.89 -1.51
C LEU A 135 9.67 10.33 -1.47
N VAL A 136 10.11 10.80 -0.29
CA VAL A 136 10.72 12.12 -0.15
C VAL A 136 12.03 12.19 -0.92
N ALA A 137 12.90 11.17 -0.80
CA ALA A 137 14.17 11.10 -1.52
C ALA A 137 13.98 11.08 -3.06
N ALA A 138 12.94 10.41 -3.53
CA ALA A 138 12.56 10.37 -4.95
C ALA A 138 11.84 11.66 -5.43
N LYS A 139 11.60 12.63 -4.55
CA LYS A 139 10.87 13.90 -4.84
C LYS A 139 9.46 13.67 -5.40
N LEU A 140 8.84 12.55 -5.04
CA LEU A 140 7.47 12.21 -5.44
C LEU A 140 6.41 12.71 -4.45
N PHE A 141 6.82 12.99 -3.22
CA PHE A 141 5.92 13.49 -2.17
C PHE A 141 5.78 15.02 -2.24
N ALA A 142 4.51 15.48 -2.17
CA ALA A 142 4.17 16.92 -2.22
C ALA A 142 4.42 17.61 -0.88
#